data_6af8fa1032305862782c69dda5039493
#
_entry.id   6af8fa1032305862782c69dda5039493
#
_cell.length_a   1.000
_cell.length_b   1.000
_cell.length_c   1.000
_cell.angle_alpha   90.00
_cell.angle_beta   90.00
_cell.angle_gamma   90.00
#
_symmetry.space_group_name_H-M   'P 1'
#
loop_
_entity.id
_entity.type
_entity.pdbx_description
1 polymer ?
#
loop_
_entity_poly.entity_id
_entity_poly.type
_entity_poly.pdbx_seq_one_letter_code
_entity_poly.pdbx_strand_id
1 'polypeptide(L)'
;MTDEIVCRIDALSHDGRGLHRPEDGGPVIFVAGSLPGQTVRARIIRRQKRFWEAQRTAVLEDVALAEDICPHGEDCGGCPWQRLPYAAQLRWKGQLVRDALERIGGLGRDAALPLRPALGSPEQRAFRNKMEFAFGPADGSGLCLGLRRRGGLRVLPVPGCALPPGEGLKLVRACADLAARSGLPAYVPPRSAAEEGRLRPRAEKNRGRRPRRERPATEDCGFWRFLVVRYGWPDPAPAQAAADDAPGRRWWLTCVTSPGTAEQRRTVARMGRELLDAFPCVQAFVHEERATPDALVAGETRVLCLDRRGEALPDDGAPLYLPLGGRWFGIDPASFFQVNSRAAELLAATAVDLLLSPQAGVTPRRLLDVYCGAGAPGLLAAGHFEEVLGMEYDRRAVLLAERNARRFGFGHCRYEAGDAARLLTALARKHGPGHWDHALLDPPRGGVAPEALEALLHLAPERLVYISCNPATLARDARMLSADYELVQVTPLDLFPHSPHVESVSCWQRRA
;
A
#
# COMPACT_ATOMS: atom_id res chain seq x y z
N MET A 1 -22.66 -33.70 6.88
CA MET A 1 -21.65 -33.58 7.95
C MET A 1 -21.00 -32.22 7.77
N THR A 2 -21.11 -31.36 8.75
CA THR A 2 -20.43 -30.05 8.76
C THR A 2 -18.94 -30.32 8.85
N ASP A 3 -18.18 -29.87 7.87
CA ASP A 3 -16.72 -30.03 7.76
C ASP A 3 -16.02 -29.12 8.79
N GLU A 4 -16.27 -29.34 10.08
CA GLU A 4 -15.66 -28.58 11.18
C GLU A 4 -14.48 -29.32 11.75
N ILE A 5 -13.46 -28.56 12.10
CA ILE A 5 -12.24 -29.03 12.78
C ILE A 5 -11.99 -28.22 14.03
N VAL A 6 -11.31 -28.81 15.01
CA VAL A 6 -10.71 -28.11 16.13
C VAL A 6 -9.19 -28.15 15.93
N CYS A 7 -8.55 -26.98 16.00
CA CYS A 7 -7.10 -26.88 15.78
C CYS A 7 -6.48 -25.74 16.58
N ARG A 8 -5.25 -25.94 17.01
CA ARG A 8 -4.42 -24.91 17.62
C ARG A 8 -3.70 -24.14 16.52
N ILE A 9 -3.62 -22.83 16.66
CA ILE A 9 -2.95 -21.96 15.70
C ILE A 9 -1.48 -21.80 16.07
N ASP A 10 -0.60 -22.26 15.18
CA ASP A 10 0.84 -22.33 15.44
C ASP A 10 1.58 -21.10 14.95
N ALA A 11 1.08 -20.45 13.88
CA ALA A 11 1.76 -19.37 13.19
C ALA A 11 0.76 -18.45 12.46
N LEU A 12 1.31 -17.43 11.78
CA LEU A 12 0.57 -16.54 10.87
C LEU A 12 1.10 -16.67 9.44
N SER A 13 0.20 -16.54 8.49
CA SER A 13 0.52 -16.40 7.07
C SER A 13 0.73 -14.95 6.68
N HIS A 14 1.37 -14.71 5.53
CA HIS A 14 1.62 -13.37 4.99
C HIS A 14 0.34 -12.56 4.70
N ASP A 15 -0.81 -13.22 4.55
CA ASP A 15 -2.12 -12.58 4.38
C ASP A 15 -2.88 -12.42 5.70
N GLY A 16 -2.24 -12.73 6.84
CA GLY A 16 -2.76 -12.51 8.19
C GLY A 16 -3.67 -13.59 8.73
N ARG A 17 -3.84 -14.71 8.03
CA ARG A 17 -4.58 -15.87 8.54
C ARG A 17 -3.73 -16.67 9.50
N GLY A 18 -4.36 -17.27 10.52
CA GLY A 18 -3.71 -18.27 11.36
C GLY A 18 -3.34 -19.51 10.56
N LEU A 19 -2.25 -20.15 10.95
CA LEU A 19 -1.77 -21.41 10.38
C LEU A 19 -1.83 -22.51 11.43
N HIS A 20 -2.37 -23.66 11.04
CA HIS A 20 -2.25 -24.91 11.77
C HIS A 20 -1.49 -25.92 10.94
N ARG A 21 -0.51 -26.60 11.55
CA ARG A 21 0.24 -27.71 10.96
C ARG A 21 -0.10 -28.98 11.71
N PRO A 22 -0.90 -29.89 11.08
CA PRO A 22 -1.22 -31.16 11.71
C PRO A 22 0.04 -31.99 12.00
N GLU A 23 0.12 -32.56 13.21
CA GLU A 23 1.27 -33.38 13.63
C GLU A 23 1.44 -34.66 12.82
N ASP A 24 0.33 -35.16 12.27
CA ASP A 24 0.29 -36.35 11.41
C ASP A 24 0.79 -36.13 9.98
N GLY A 25 1.33 -34.92 9.69
CA GLY A 25 1.81 -34.56 8.34
C GLY A 25 0.70 -34.26 7.33
N GLY A 26 -0.51 -34.05 7.80
CA GLY A 26 -1.64 -33.59 7.00
C GLY A 26 -1.44 -32.23 6.32
N PRO A 27 -2.39 -31.81 5.44
CA PRO A 27 -2.27 -30.52 4.75
C PRO A 27 -2.31 -29.35 5.75
N VAL A 28 -1.50 -28.33 5.50
CA VAL A 28 -1.51 -27.08 6.29
C VAL A 28 -2.90 -26.42 6.20
N ILE A 29 -3.42 -25.92 7.33
CA ILE A 29 -4.74 -25.31 7.39
C ILE A 29 -4.60 -23.82 7.65
N PHE A 30 -5.11 -22.99 6.73
CA PHE A 30 -5.20 -21.55 6.87
C PHE A 30 -6.55 -21.19 7.47
N VAL A 31 -6.55 -20.62 8.67
CA VAL A 31 -7.76 -20.31 9.43
C VAL A 31 -7.95 -18.79 9.49
N ALA A 32 -8.93 -18.29 8.75
CA ALA A 32 -9.24 -16.87 8.76
C ALA A 32 -9.85 -16.44 10.11
N GLY A 33 -9.39 -15.27 10.62
CA GLY A 33 -9.90 -14.67 11.86
C GLY A 33 -9.33 -15.26 13.14
N SER A 34 -8.27 -16.06 13.09
CA SER A 34 -7.61 -16.63 14.26
C SER A 34 -6.21 -16.07 14.49
N LEU A 35 -5.72 -16.15 15.73
CA LEU A 35 -4.43 -15.64 16.18
C LEU A 35 -3.58 -16.78 16.75
N PRO A 36 -2.24 -16.66 16.70
CA PRO A 36 -1.34 -17.69 17.21
C PRO A 36 -1.55 -17.97 18.69
N GLY A 37 -1.51 -19.26 19.03
CA GLY A 37 -1.71 -19.76 20.39
C GLY A 37 -3.17 -20.08 20.70
N GLN A 38 -4.15 -19.55 19.95
CA GLN A 38 -5.57 -19.89 20.13
C GLN A 38 -5.86 -21.35 19.74
N THR A 39 -6.73 -22.00 20.48
CA THR A 39 -7.42 -23.21 20.04
C THR A 39 -8.80 -22.82 19.52
N VAL A 40 -9.08 -23.12 18.26
CA VAL A 40 -10.29 -22.66 17.57
C VAL A 40 -11.07 -23.79 16.94
N ARG A 41 -12.40 -23.62 16.88
CA ARG A 41 -13.25 -24.38 15.98
C ARG A 41 -13.33 -23.63 14.66
N ALA A 42 -13.14 -24.34 13.56
CA ALA A 42 -13.14 -23.74 12.23
C ALA A 42 -13.87 -24.62 11.23
N ARG A 43 -14.64 -23.98 10.35
CA ARG A 43 -15.33 -24.63 9.24
C ARG A 43 -14.44 -24.60 8.00
N ILE A 44 -14.18 -25.77 7.39
CA ILE A 44 -13.43 -25.87 6.16
C ILE A 44 -14.27 -25.30 5.02
N ILE A 45 -13.69 -24.33 4.31
CA ILE A 45 -14.31 -23.67 3.16
C ILE A 45 -13.81 -24.29 1.84
N ARG A 46 -12.52 -24.67 1.82
CA ARG A 46 -11.88 -25.20 0.61
C ARG A 46 -10.80 -26.20 0.97
N ARG A 47 -10.76 -27.30 0.21
CA ARG A 47 -9.71 -28.32 0.30
C ARG A 47 -8.88 -28.33 -0.98
N GLN A 48 -7.55 -28.24 -0.83
CA GLN A 48 -6.57 -28.46 -1.88
C GLN A 48 -5.62 -29.58 -1.49
N LYS A 49 -4.85 -30.08 -2.43
CA LYS A 49 -3.93 -31.21 -2.19
C LYS A 49 -2.90 -30.91 -1.10
N ARG A 50 -2.40 -29.66 -1.02
CA ARG A 50 -1.31 -29.27 -0.10
C ARG A 50 -1.76 -28.40 1.07
N PHE A 51 -2.94 -27.81 1.01
CA PHE A 51 -3.46 -26.95 2.06
C PHE A 51 -4.99 -26.90 2.07
N TRP A 52 -5.55 -26.55 3.21
CA TRP A 52 -6.97 -26.27 3.37
C TRP A 52 -7.20 -24.82 3.80
N GLU A 53 -8.35 -24.28 3.45
CA GLU A 53 -8.80 -22.96 3.90
C GLU A 53 -10.02 -23.15 4.80
N ALA A 54 -9.98 -22.51 5.96
CA ALA A 54 -11.04 -22.60 6.94
C ALA A 54 -11.40 -21.21 7.49
N GLN A 55 -12.62 -21.07 7.99
CA GLN A 55 -13.11 -19.90 8.68
C GLN A 55 -13.34 -20.24 10.14
N ARG A 56 -12.76 -19.50 11.06
CA ARG A 56 -13.05 -19.62 12.50
C ARG A 56 -14.55 -19.43 12.76
N THR A 57 -15.14 -20.36 13.49
CA THR A 57 -16.54 -20.29 13.97
C THR A 57 -16.60 -20.00 15.48
N ALA A 58 -15.61 -20.45 16.26
CA ALA A 58 -15.49 -20.14 17.68
C ALA A 58 -14.02 -20.15 18.14
N VAL A 59 -13.72 -19.41 19.19
CA VAL A 59 -12.50 -19.56 19.99
C VAL A 59 -12.84 -20.45 21.17
N LEU A 60 -12.13 -21.56 21.35
CA LEU A 60 -12.32 -22.53 22.44
C LEU A 60 -11.35 -22.22 23.59
N GLU A 61 -10.11 -21.90 23.28
CA GLU A 61 -9.11 -21.43 24.21
C GLU A 61 -8.49 -20.16 23.64
N ASP A 62 -8.47 -19.10 24.42
CA ASP A 62 -7.94 -17.81 23.99
C ASP A 62 -6.55 -17.56 24.59
N VAL A 63 -5.86 -16.56 24.06
CA VAL A 63 -4.58 -16.05 24.52
C VAL A 63 -4.75 -14.66 25.10
N ALA A 64 -3.72 -14.14 25.75
CA ALA A 64 -3.72 -12.75 26.19
C ALA A 64 -3.83 -11.83 24.99
N LEU A 65 -4.92 -11.09 24.90
CA LEU A 65 -5.25 -10.19 23.80
C LEU A 65 -5.03 -8.73 24.21
N ALA A 66 -4.71 -7.89 23.23
CA ALA A 66 -4.75 -6.45 23.39
C ALA A 66 -6.20 -5.93 23.38
N GLU A 67 -6.41 -4.75 23.92
CA GLU A 67 -7.66 -4.04 23.79
C GLU A 67 -7.96 -3.69 22.33
N ASP A 68 -9.24 -3.68 21.98
CA ASP A 68 -9.67 -3.29 20.65
C ASP A 68 -9.35 -1.81 20.39
N ILE A 69 -8.68 -1.53 19.28
CA ILE A 69 -8.36 -0.16 18.89
C ILE A 69 -9.57 0.57 18.28
N CYS A 70 -10.53 -0.18 17.75
CA CYS A 70 -11.77 0.36 17.22
C CYS A 70 -12.90 -0.70 17.29
N PRO A 71 -14.18 -0.28 17.30
CA PRO A 71 -15.32 -1.17 17.48
C PRO A 71 -15.65 -2.03 16.25
N HIS A 72 -14.95 -1.83 15.12
CA HIS A 72 -15.29 -2.48 13.84
C HIS A 72 -14.42 -3.71 13.53
N GLY A 73 -13.57 -4.15 14.46
CA GLY A 73 -12.49 -5.12 14.21
C GLY A 73 -12.93 -6.49 13.71
N GLU A 74 -14.11 -6.97 14.09
CA GLU A 74 -14.59 -8.27 13.63
C GLU A 74 -15.12 -8.23 12.19
N ASP A 75 -15.80 -7.18 11.83
CA ASP A 75 -16.44 -6.99 10.51
C ASP A 75 -15.50 -6.33 9.48
N CYS A 76 -14.67 -5.40 9.92
CA CYS A 76 -13.78 -4.66 9.05
C CYS A 76 -12.56 -5.50 8.63
N GLY A 77 -12.22 -5.45 7.35
CA GLY A 77 -11.03 -6.12 6.81
C GLY A 77 -9.70 -5.40 7.09
N GLY A 78 -9.73 -4.17 7.64
CA GLY A 78 -8.54 -3.30 7.69
C GLY A 78 -7.49 -3.67 8.74
N CYS A 79 -7.90 -4.17 9.92
CA CYS A 79 -7.02 -4.41 11.07
C CYS A 79 -7.16 -5.83 11.63
N PRO A 80 -6.80 -6.89 10.89
CA PRO A 80 -7.00 -8.27 11.32
C PRO A 80 -6.19 -8.66 12.56
N TRP A 81 -5.13 -7.93 12.89
CA TRP A 81 -4.25 -8.18 14.02
C TRP A 81 -4.44 -7.21 15.20
N GLN A 82 -5.51 -6.38 15.21
CA GLN A 82 -5.67 -5.35 16.24
C GLN A 82 -5.69 -5.89 17.67
N ARG A 83 -6.15 -7.13 17.87
CA ARG A 83 -6.19 -7.78 19.19
C ARG A 83 -4.88 -8.51 19.55
N LEU A 84 -3.94 -8.64 18.61
CA LEU A 84 -2.62 -9.18 18.90
C LEU A 84 -1.77 -8.09 19.58
N PRO A 85 -1.16 -8.35 20.77
CA PRO A 85 -0.28 -7.38 21.42
C PRO A 85 0.80 -6.86 20.48
N TYR A 86 1.08 -5.55 20.49
CA TYR A 86 1.92 -4.92 19.48
C TYR A 86 3.32 -5.53 19.37
N ALA A 87 3.95 -5.87 20.50
CA ALA A 87 5.23 -6.58 20.50
C ALA A 87 5.14 -7.95 19.78
N ALA A 88 3.98 -8.63 19.87
CA ALA A 88 3.76 -9.87 19.13
C ALA A 88 3.56 -9.62 17.62
N GLN A 89 2.89 -8.51 17.24
CA GLN A 89 2.79 -8.12 15.83
C GLN A 89 4.18 -7.92 15.22
N LEU A 90 5.10 -7.23 15.90
CA LEU A 90 6.47 -7.02 15.44
C LEU A 90 7.26 -8.33 15.30
N ARG A 91 7.15 -9.23 16.30
CA ARG A 91 7.78 -10.56 16.20
C ARG A 91 7.29 -11.33 14.97
N TRP A 92 5.98 -11.35 14.73
CA TRP A 92 5.40 -12.04 13.57
C TRP A 92 5.79 -11.40 12.24
N LYS A 93 5.89 -10.07 12.16
CA LYS A 93 6.39 -9.38 10.96
C LYS A 93 7.84 -9.78 10.66
N GLY A 94 8.70 -9.81 11.66
CA GLY A 94 10.07 -10.34 11.51
C GLY A 94 10.09 -11.81 11.08
N GLN A 95 9.21 -12.64 11.66
CA GLN A 95 9.13 -14.06 11.31
C GLN A 95 8.63 -14.27 9.86
N LEU A 96 7.69 -13.47 9.38
CA LEU A 96 7.23 -13.53 7.98
C LEU A 96 8.36 -13.24 6.99
N VAL A 97 9.20 -12.25 7.28
CA VAL A 97 10.37 -11.92 6.46
C VAL A 97 11.39 -13.06 6.51
N ARG A 98 11.70 -13.59 7.71
CA ARG A 98 12.59 -14.74 7.88
C ARG A 98 12.12 -15.95 7.08
N ASP A 99 10.88 -16.36 7.28
CA ASP A 99 10.27 -17.52 6.61
C ASP A 99 10.33 -17.41 5.08
N ALA A 100 10.10 -16.21 4.55
CA ALA A 100 10.18 -15.97 3.11
C ALA A 100 11.62 -16.11 2.60
N LEU A 101 12.60 -15.47 3.24
CA LEU A 101 14.00 -15.51 2.83
C LEU A 101 14.57 -16.93 2.91
N GLU A 102 14.22 -17.69 3.95
CA GLU A 102 14.69 -19.07 4.12
C GLU A 102 14.00 -20.02 3.14
N ARG A 103 12.67 -20.01 3.05
CA ARG A 103 11.90 -21.01 2.30
C ARG A 103 11.80 -20.72 0.81
N ILE A 104 11.64 -19.44 0.43
CA ILE A 104 11.52 -19.02 -0.98
C ILE A 104 12.89 -18.60 -1.51
N GLY A 105 13.61 -17.77 -0.77
CA GLY A 105 14.93 -17.25 -1.15
C GLY A 105 16.03 -18.32 -1.10
N GLY A 106 15.88 -19.32 -0.23
CA GLY A 106 16.91 -20.35 0.00
C GLY A 106 18.11 -19.82 0.79
N LEU A 107 17.98 -18.63 1.41
CA LEU A 107 19.02 -18.00 2.23
C LEU A 107 19.00 -18.56 3.65
N GLY A 108 20.11 -18.39 4.37
CA GLY A 108 20.22 -18.83 5.78
C GLY A 108 20.48 -20.33 5.97
N ARG A 109 20.80 -21.07 4.89
CA ARG A 109 21.14 -22.51 5.00
C ARG A 109 22.53 -22.75 5.56
N ASP A 110 23.49 -21.93 5.12
CA ASP A 110 24.91 -22.09 5.44
C ASP A 110 25.39 -21.08 6.50
N ALA A 111 24.64 -19.97 6.70
CA ALA A 111 24.92 -18.94 7.69
C ALA A 111 23.62 -18.33 8.19
N ALA A 112 23.63 -17.82 9.44
CA ALA A 112 22.48 -17.13 10.00
C ALA A 112 22.12 -15.90 9.16
N LEU A 113 20.81 -15.72 8.88
CA LEU A 113 20.34 -14.52 8.19
C LEU A 113 20.70 -13.25 8.97
N PRO A 114 21.25 -12.20 8.34
CA PRO A 114 21.53 -10.92 8.97
C PRO A 114 20.25 -10.10 9.17
N LEU A 115 19.24 -10.73 9.80
CA LEU A 115 17.92 -10.17 10.04
C LEU A 115 17.89 -9.44 11.37
N ARG A 116 17.60 -8.13 11.31
CA ARG A 116 17.40 -7.29 12.50
C ARG A 116 15.99 -7.48 13.10
N PRO A 117 15.79 -7.16 14.38
CA PRO A 117 14.45 -7.06 14.94
C PRO A 117 13.59 -6.08 14.15
N ALA A 118 12.27 -6.35 14.06
CA ALA A 118 11.37 -5.46 13.36
C ALA A 118 11.24 -4.11 14.08
N LEU A 119 11.41 -3.02 13.34
CA LEU A 119 11.19 -1.66 13.85
C LEU A 119 9.69 -1.37 13.90
N GLY A 120 9.22 -0.91 15.05
CA GLY A 120 7.82 -0.56 15.26
C GLY A 120 7.46 0.81 14.70
N SER A 121 6.20 0.99 14.33
CA SER A 121 5.64 2.32 14.03
C SER A 121 5.65 3.18 15.29
N PRO A 122 6.10 4.43 15.22
CA PRO A 122 6.02 5.37 16.35
C PRO A 122 4.58 5.62 16.80
N GLU A 123 3.64 5.55 15.86
CA GLU A 123 2.22 5.73 16.11
C GLU A 123 1.45 4.49 15.64
N GLN A 124 0.51 4.02 16.47
CA GLN A 124 -0.34 2.88 16.18
C GLN A 124 -1.79 3.28 15.90
N ARG A 125 -2.15 4.56 16.15
CA ARG A 125 -3.46 5.16 15.91
C ARG A 125 -3.27 6.50 15.23
N ALA A 126 -4.29 6.96 14.51
CA ALA A 126 -4.32 8.25 13.81
C ALA A 126 -3.14 8.50 12.85
N PHE A 127 -2.44 7.46 12.42
CA PHE A 127 -1.21 7.54 11.65
C PHE A 127 -1.42 7.70 10.14
N ARG A 128 -2.62 7.37 9.63
CA ARG A 128 -2.85 7.39 8.17
C ARG A 128 -3.12 8.77 7.65
N ASN A 129 -2.22 9.27 6.81
CA ASN A 129 -2.39 10.52 6.08
C ASN A 129 -3.29 10.38 4.83
N LYS A 130 -3.57 9.16 4.36
CA LYS A 130 -4.48 8.86 3.25
C LYS A 130 -5.38 7.68 3.61
N MET A 131 -6.68 7.85 3.34
CA MET A 131 -7.68 6.78 3.46
C MET A 131 -8.57 6.76 2.22
N GLU A 132 -8.95 5.54 1.84
CA GLU A 132 -9.81 5.26 0.70
C GLU A 132 -11.08 4.58 1.19
N PHE A 133 -12.21 5.26 1.05
CA PHE A 133 -13.53 4.78 1.46
C PHE A 133 -14.35 4.42 0.23
N ALA A 134 -15.09 3.32 0.29
CA ALA A 134 -15.98 2.90 -0.77
C ALA A 134 -17.41 3.37 -0.47
N PHE A 135 -18.13 3.80 -1.49
CA PHE A 135 -19.58 3.90 -1.45
C PHE A 135 -20.20 2.52 -1.66
N GLY A 136 -21.31 2.28 -1.01
CA GLY A 136 -22.06 1.03 -1.14
C GLY A 136 -23.51 1.21 -0.77
N PRO A 137 -24.38 0.24 -1.11
CA PRO A 137 -25.75 0.23 -0.63
C PRO A 137 -25.77 0.07 0.90
N ALA A 138 -26.58 0.89 1.58
CA ALA A 138 -26.86 0.73 3.00
C ALA A 138 -27.70 -0.53 3.26
N ASP A 139 -27.65 -1.05 4.49
CA ASP A 139 -28.57 -2.11 4.91
C ASP A 139 -30.01 -1.53 4.92
N GLY A 140 -30.87 -2.05 4.04
CA GLY A 140 -32.23 -1.55 3.78
C GLY A 140 -32.32 -0.77 2.47
N SER A 141 -32.32 0.54 2.50
CA SER A 141 -32.35 1.39 1.33
C SER A 141 -31.45 2.61 1.55
N GLY A 142 -30.75 3.06 0.49
CA GLY A 142 -29.91 4.25 0.53
C GLY A 142 -28.44 3.99 0.26
N LEU A 143 -27.63 5.00 0.54
CA LEU A 143 -26.20 5.05 0.28
C LEU A 143 -25.42 5.06 1.61
N CYS A 144 -24.38 4.25 1.71
CA CYS A 144 -23.40 4.34 2.80
C CYS A 144 -21.99 4.57 2.26
N LEU A 145 -21.12 5.11 3.09
CA LEU A 145 -19.70 5.31 2.83
C LEU A 145 -18.89 4.69 3.97
N GLY A 146 -17.90 3.87 3.64
CA GLY A 146 -17.11 3.17 4.64
C GLY A 146 -16.01 2.31 4.05
N LEU A 147 -15.58 1.32 4.80
CA LEU A 147 -14.59 0.34 4.38
C LEU A 147 -15.25 -0.98 3.96
N ARG A 148 -14.54 -1.78 3.20
CA ARG A 148 -15.06 -3.09 2.79
C ARG A 148 -15.04 -4.05 3.98
N ARG A 149 -16.13 -4.83 4.13
CA ARG A 149 -16.20 -5.93 5.09
C ARG A 149 -15.17 -6.99 4.75
N ARG A 150 -14.68 -7.66 5.79
CA ARG A 150 -13.75 -8.78 5.65
C ARG A 150 -14.31 -9.85 4.70
N GLY A 151 -13.51 -10.21 3.70
CA GLY A 151 -13.84 -11.28 2.74
C GLY A 151 -14.93 -10.95 1.73
N GLY A 152 -15.34 -9.67 1.56
CA GLY A 152 -16.38 -9.30 0.63
C GLY A 152 -16.30 -7.88 0.08
N LEU A 153 -17.25 -7.57 -0.82
CA LEU A 153 -17.39 -6.24 -1.44
C LEU A 153 -18.40 -5.33 -0.71
N ARG A 154 -19.14 -5.87 0.28
CA ARG A 154 -20.08 -5.06 1.08
C ARG A 154 -19.33 -3.98 1.85
N VAL A 155 -19.93 -2.80 1.92
CA VAL A 155 -19.37 -1.64 2.62
C VAL A 155 -19.90 -1.60 4.05
N LEU A 156 -19.01 -1.30 4.98
CA LEU A 156 -19.27 -1.12 6.40
C LEU A 156 -18.98 0.34 6.76
N PRO A 157 -19.96 1.12 7.25
CA PRO A 157 -19.68 2.42 7.85
C PRO A 157 -18.74 2.28 9.05
N VAL A 158 -17.73 3.11 9.14
CA VAL A 158 -16.68 3.00 10.17
C VAL A 158 -16.45 4.32 10.92
N PRO A 159 -17.46 4.87 11.61
CA PRO A 159 -17.37 6.18 12.28
C PRO A 159 -16.32 6.21 13.41
N GLY A 160 -15.96 5.05 13.97
CA GLY A 160 -14.95 4.89 15.02
C GLY A 160 -13.62 4.33 14.52
N CYS A 161 -13.29 4.46 13.24
CA CYS A 161 -12.00 3.97 12.73
C CYS A 161 -10.83 4.71 13.39
N ALA A 162 -9.88 3.96 13.95
CA ALA A 162 -8.73 4.52 14.66
C ALA A 162 -7.53 4.86 13.76
N LEU A 163 -7.59 4.58 12.45
CA LEU A 163 -6.44 4.74 11.55
C LEU A 163 -6.21 6.18 11.08
N PRO A 164 -7.22 6.96 10.63
CA PRO A 164 -7.02 8.36 10.29
C PRO A 164 -7.16 9.25 11.52
N PRO A 165 -6.64 10.48 11.49
CA PRO A 165 -7.01 11.52 12.45
C PRO A 165 -8.52 11.75 12.47
N GLY A 166 -9.07 12.13 13.64
CA GLY A 166 -10.53 12.27 13.84
C GLY A 166 -11.19 13.33 12.94
N GLU A 167 -10.46 14.34 12.48
CA GLU A 167 -10.95 15.32 11.49
C GLU A 167 -11.30 14.65 10.15
N GLY A 168 -10.49 13.68 9.70
CA GLY A 168 -10.76 12.93 8.48
C GLY A 168 -12.09 12.18 8.53
N LEU A 169 -12.45 11.61 9.69
CA LEU A 169 -13.73 10.92 9.86
C LEU A 169 -14.93 11.88 9.82
N LYS A 170 -14.78 13.10 10.34
CA LYS A 170 -15.82 14.14 10.21
C LYS A 170 -16.09 14.50 8.76
N LEU A 171 -15.01 14.62 7.96
CA LEU A 171 -15.11 14.86 6.52
C LEU A 171 -15.79 13.70 5.78
N VAL A 172 -15.42 12.47 6.11
CA VAL A 172 -16.04 11.26 5.53
C VAL A 172 -17.54 11.22 5.82
N ARG A 173 -17.96 11.53 7.06
CA ARG A 173 -19.37 11.60 7.44
C ARG A 173 -20.12 12.68 6.65
N ALA A 174 -19.57 13.89 6.57
CA ALA A 174 -20.19 14.97 5.80
C ALA A 174 -20.32 14.60 4.30
N CYS A 175 -19.30 13.98 3.70
CA CYS A 175 -19.36 13.48 2.33
C CYS A 175 -20.47 12.41 2.16
N ALA A 176 -20.60 11.48 3.12
CA ALA A 176 -21.63 10.45 3.08
C ALA A 176 -23.04 11.07 3.10
N ASP A 177 -23.27 12.03 4.00
CA ASP A 177 -24.56 12.72 4.15
C ASP A 177 -24.93 13.51 2.88
N LEU A 178 -23.96 14.21 2.28
CA LEU A 178 -24.15 14.97 1.04
C LEU A 178 -24.42 14.05 -0.15
N ALA A 179 -23.65 12.99 -0.30
CA ALA A 179 -23.85 12.01 -1.37
C ALA A 179 -25.21 11.31 -1.23
N ALA A 180 -25.63 10.94 -0.03
CA ALA A 180 -26.94 10.33 0.21
C ALA A 180 -28.11 11.26 -0.18
N ARG A 181 -28.00 12.56 0.13
CA ARG A 181 -29.01 13.55 -0.29
C ARG A 181 -29.15 13.72 -1.79
N SER A 182 -28.15 13.30 -2.58
CA SER A 182 -28.21 13.36 -4.04
C SER A 182 -29.22 12.38 -4.66
N GLY A 183 -29.59 11.32 -3.93
CA GLY A 183 -30.42 10.23 -4.46
C GLY A 183 -29.73 9.33 -5.48
N LEU A 184 -28.47 9.61 -5.83
CA LEU A 184 -27.72 8.82 -6.81
C LEU A 184 -27.21 7.50 -6.19
N PRO A 185 -27.28 6.36 -6.91
CA PRO A 185 -26.92 5.06 -6.36
C PRO A 185 -25.41 4.87 -6.23
N ALA A 186 -25.01 3.98 -5.31
CA ALA A 186 -23.64 3.49 -5.23
C ALA A 186 -23.29 2.61 -6.42
N TYR A 187 -22.06 2.70 -6.89
CA TYR A 187 -21.51 1.77 -7.85
C TYR A 187 -21.30 0.39 -7.22
N VAL A 188 -21.80 -0.65 -7.89
CA VAL A 188 -21.58 -2.03 -7.49
C VAL A 188 -20.71 -2.70 -8.57
N PRO A 189 -19.45 -3.04 -8.26
CA PRO A 189 -18.59 -3.64 -9.26
C PRO A 189 -19.14 -5.00 -9.72
N PRO A 190 -19.03 -5.33 -11.03
CA PRO A 190 -19.46 -6.62 -11.53
C PRO A 190 -18.67 -7.74 -10.82
N ARG A 191 -19.36 -8.81 -10.47
CA ARG A 191 -18.72 -9.98 -9.86
C ARG A 191 -17.75 -10.61 -10.86
N SER A 192 -16.51 -10.80 -10.45
CA SER A 192 -15.57 -11.55 -11.28
C SER A 192 -16.01 -13.01 -11.43
N ALA A 193 -15.71 -13.64 -12.56
CA ALA A 193 -16.01 -15.06 -12.79
C ALA A 193 -15.41 -15.98 -11.68
N ALA A 194 -14.32 -15.54 -11.03
CA ALA A 194 -13.69 -16.23 -9.91
C ALA A 194 -14.53 -16.11 -8.62
N GLU A 195 -15.18 -14.97 -8.38
CA GLU A 195 -16.09 -14.75 -7.24
C GLU A 195 -17.41 -15.49 -7.41
N GLU A 196 -17.97 -15.50 -8.62
CA GLU A 196 -19.14 -16.31 -8.95
C GLU A 196 -18.90 -17.81 -8.77
N GLY A 197 -17.67 -18.28 -9.12
CA GLY A 197 -17.27 -19.68 -8.94
C GLY A 197 -17.08 -20.08 -7.47
N ARG A 198 -16.78 -19.14 -6.56
CA ARG A 198 -16.66 -19.39 -5.11
C ARG A 198 -18.01 -19.47 -4.42
N LEU A 199 -19.04 -18.81 -4.94
CA LEU A 199 -20.38 -18.74 -4.34
C LEU A 199 -21.34 -19.83 -4.83
N ARG A 200 -21.02 -20.59 -5.87
CA ARG A 200 -21.89 -21.68 -6.37
C ARG A 200 -21.66 -22.98 -5.61
N PRO A 201 -22.71 -23.62 -5.07
CA PRO A 201 -22.64 -24.98 -4.54
C PRO A 201 -22.18 -25.95 -5.63
N ARG A 202 -21.39 -26.94 -5.23
CA ARG A 202 -20.78 -27.94 -6.13
C ARG A 202 -21.79 -28.73 -7.01
N ALA A 203 -23.08 -28.73 -6.63
CA ALA A 203 -24.15 -29.44 -7.32
C ALA A 203 -24.58 -28.86 -8.69
N GLU A 204 -24.27 -27.59 -8.96
CA GLU A 204 -24.69 -26.93 -10.23
C GLU A 204 -23.66 -26.98 -11.36
N LYS A 205 -22.47 -27.57 -11.14
CA LYS A 205 -21.37 -27.55 -12.12
C LYS A 205 -21.59 -28.47 -13.35
N ASN A 206 -22.60 -29.32 -13.33
CA ASN A 206 -22.81 -30.35 -14.37
C ASN A 206 -24.00 -30.10 -15.31
N ARG A 207 -24.63 -28.92 -15.30
CA ARG A 207 -25.65 -28.57 -16.31
C ARG A 207 -25.02 -27.70 -17.37
N GLY A 208 -25.09 -28.19 -18.62
CA GLY A 208 -24.46 -27.70 -19.85
C GLY A 208 -24.36 -26.19 -19.98
N ARG A 209 -23.18 -25.72 -20.34
CA ARG A 209 -22.89 -24.33 -20.68
C ARG A 209 -23.77 -23.87 -21.83
N ARG A 210 -24.83 -23.12 -21.54
CA ARG A 210 -25.41 -22.22 -22.55
C ARG A 210 -24.42 -21.08 -22.80
N PRO A 211 -24.19 -20.65 -24.06
CA PRO A 211 -23.33 -19.53 -24.35
C PRO A 211 -23.85 -18.30 -23.60
N ARG A 212 -22.95 -17.68 -22.83
CA ARG A 212 -23.22 -16.46 -22.08
C ARG A 212 -23.55 -15.36 -23.10
N ARG A 213 -24.75 -14.81 -23.07
CA ARG A 213 -25.02 -13.52 -23.70
C ARG A 213 -24.09 -12.52 -23.01
N GLU A 214 -23.20 -11.90 -23.78
CA GLU A 214 -22.46 -10.73 -23.32
C GLU A 214 -23.49 -9.71 -22.86
N ARG A 215 -23.49 -9.40 -21.57
CA ARG A 215 -24.28 -8.28 -21.06
C ARG A 215 -23.70 -7.02 -21.68
N PRO A 216 -24.52 -6.15 -22.28
CA PRO A 216 -24.04 -4.88 -22.80
C PRO A 216 -23.41 -4.10 -21.64
N ALA A 217 -22.29 -3.42 -21.92
CA ALA A 217 -21.47 -2.65 -20.98
C ALA A 217 -22.18 -1.43 -20.36
N THR A 218 -23.49 -1.31 -20.50
CA THR A 218 -24.33 -0.14 -20.12
C THR A 218 -25.45 -0.47 -19.13
N GLU A 219 -25.46 -1.63 -18.46
CA GLU A 219 -26.36 -1.78 -17.30
C GLU A 219 -25.84 -0.89 -16.18
N ASP A 220 -26.72 -0.04 -15.66
CA ASP A 220 -26.53 0.99 -14.65
C ASP A 220 -25.86 0.43 -13.37
N CYS A 221 -24.54 0.39 -13.37
CA CYS A 221 -23.75 -0.12 -12.23
C CYS A 221 -23.71 0.86 -11.05
N GLY A 222 -24.41 2.00 -11.14
CA GLY A 222 -24.42 3.05 -10.14
C GLY A 222 -23.33 4.12 -10.35
N PHE A 223 -23.41 5.18 -9.57
CA PHE A 223 -22.63 6.40 -9.78
C PHE A 223 -21.48 6.58 -8.78
N TRP A 224 -21.77 6.59 -7.45
CA TRP A 224 -20.78 6.84 -6.41
C TRP A 224 -19.85 5.65 -6.23
N ARG A 225 -18.53 5.82 -6.40
CA ARG A 225 -17.54 4.74 -6.29
C ARG A 225 -16.70 4.83 -5.03
N PHE A 226 -15.92 5.91 -4.89
CA PHE A 226 -14.97 6.07 -3.79
C PHE A 226 -14.86 7.52 -3.33
N LEU A 227 -14.47 7.68 -2.08
CA LEU A 227 -13.95 8.91 -1.51
C LEU A 227 -12.53 8.66 -1.01
N VAL A 228 -11.57 9.43 -1.50
CA VAL A 228 -10.21 9.47 -0.97
C VAL A 228 -10.06 10.72 -0.13
N VAL A 229 -9.65 10.57 1.10
CA VAL A 229 -9.28 11.67 1.98
C VAL A 229 -7.78 11.62 2.21
N ARG A 230 -7.09 12.72 2.00
CA ARG A 230 -5.64 12.84 2.22
C ARG A 230 -5.33 14.16 2.87
N TYR A 231 -4.48 14.15 3.90
CA TYR A 231 -3.97 15.39 4.45
C TYR A 231 -2.50 15.64 4.07
N GLY A 232 -2.10 16.88 4.18
CA GLY A 232 -0.75 17.38 4.03
C GLY A 232 -0.73 18.85 4.46
N TRP A 233 0.31 19.54 4.04
CA TRP A 233 0.44 20.98 4.32
C TRP A 233 0.38 21.76 3.00
N PRO A 234 -0.23 22.96 3.01
CA PRO A 234 -0.11 23.88 1.91
C PRO A 234 1.34 24.37 1.85
N ASP A 235 1.82 24.76 0.71
CA ASP A 235 3.20 25.14 0.41
C ASP A 235 4.00 25.73 1.62
N PRO A 236 4.71 24.92 2.41
CA PRO A 236 5.50 25.42 3.53
C PRO A 236 6.75 26.14 3.01
N ALA A 237 7.18 27.16 3.73
CA ALA A 237 8.44 27.83 3.37
C ALA A 237 9.59 26.82 3.30
N PRO A 238 10.47 26.85 2.27
CA PRO A 238 11.56 25.89 2.12
C PRO A 238 12.51 25.78 3.33
N ALA A 239 12.68 26.87 4.07
CA ALA A 239 13.49 26.91 5.29
C ALA A 239 12.76 26.41 6.54
N GLN A 240 11.45 26.15 6.46
CA GLN A 240 10.69 25.64 7.60
C GLN A 240 11.03 24.15 7.80
N ALA A 241 11.43 23.79 9.02
CA ALA A 241 11.65 22.39 9.38
C ALA A 241 10.39 21.56 9.13
N ALA A 242 10.56 20.44 8.45
CA ALA A 242 9.48 19.55 8.11
C ALA A 242 9.16 18.62 9.29
N ALA A 243 7.91 18.67 9.79
CA ALA A 243 7.44 17.82 10.87
C ALA A 243 5.95 17.48 10.69
N ASP A 244 5.55 16.25 11.05
CA ASP A 244 4.16 15.79 10.91
C ASP A 244 3.19 16.41 11.93
N ASP A 245 3.69 17.08 12.96
CA ASP A 245 2.95 17.85 13.96
C ASP A 245 2.95 19.36 13.70
N ALA A 246 3.54 19.82 12.60
CA ALA A 246 3.54 21.22 12.22
C ALA A 246 2.10 21.76 12.10
N PRO A 247 1.85 23.01 12.52
CA PRO A 247 0.53 23.63 12.38
C PRO A 247 0.16 23.84 10.90
N GLY A 248 -1.15 23.93 10.63
CA GLY A 248 -1.61 24.26 9.29
C GLY A 248 -1.97 23.09 8.39
N ARG A 249 -2.07 21.87 8.93
CA ARG A 249 -2.55 20.68 8.20
C ARG A 249 -3.85 20.97 7.45
N ARG A 250 -3.93 20.50 6.19
CA ARG A 250 -5.09 20.64 5.30
C ARG A 250 -5.45 19.30 4.68
N TRP A 251 -6.71 19.18 4.25
CA TRP A 251 -7.24 17.98 3.64
C TRP A 251 -7.55 18.19 2.16
N TRP A 252 -7.27 17.17 1.37
CA TRP A 252 -7.78 17.00 0.02
C TRP A 252 -8.81 15.90 0.01
N LEU A 253 -9.94 16.18 -0.64
CA LEU A 253 -11.03 15.23 -0.82
C LEU A 253 -11.11 14.90 -2.31
N THR A 254 -10.88 13.65 -2.69
CA THR A 254 -11.08 13.18 -4.06
C THR A 254 -12.29 12.28 -4.11
N CYS A 255 -13.32 12.70 -4.82
CA CYS A 255 -14.51 11.92 -5.08
C CYS A 255 -14.37 11.22 -6.43
N VAL A 256 -14.46 9.89 -6.45
CA VAL A 256 -14.41 9.09 -7.67
C VAL A 256 -15.81 8.57 -7.97
N THR A 257 -16.29 8.80 -9.20
CA THR A 257 -17.61 8.36 -9.68
C THR A 257 -17.49 7.52 -10.95
N SER A 258 -18.56 6.86 -11.34
CA SER A 258 -18.74 6.43 -12.73
C SER A 258 -18.91 7.67 -13.63
N PRO A 259 -18.67 7.58 -14.95
CA PRO A 259 -18.97 8.67 -15.88
C PRO A 259 -20.42 9.12 -15.72
N GLY A 260 -20.63 10.42 -15.58
CA GLY A 260 -21.94 10.99 -15.27
C GLY A 260 -22.46 11.98 -16.31
N THR A 261 -23.76 12.30 -16.23
CA THR A 261 -24.38 13.39 -16.97
C THR A 261 -23.89 14.75 -16.47
N ALA A 262 -24.16 15.81 -17.25
CA ALA A 262 -23.84 17.17 -16.81
C ALA A 262 -24.51 17.55 -15.47
N GLU A 263 -25.72 17.02 -15.19
CA GLU A 263 -26.43 17.26 -13.92
C GLU A 263 -25.78 16.53 -12.75
N GLN A 264 -25.39 15.27 -12.95
CA GLN A 264 -24.66 14.50 -11.94
C GLN A 264 -23.30 15.15 -11.60
N ARG A 265 -22.55 15.62 -12.61
CA ARG A 265 -21.31 16.38 -12.40
C ARG A 265 -21.54 17.69 -11.63
N ARG A 266 -22.63 18.44 -11.95
CA ARG A 266 -23.02 19.63 -11.16
C ARG A 266 -23.36 19.29 -9.70
N THR A 267 -23.98 18.14 -9.46
CA THR A 267 -24.27 17.67 -8.10
C THR A 267 -22.98 17.42 -7.31
N VAL A 268 -21.96 16.76 -7.90
CA VAL A 268 -20.66 16.57 -7.27
C VAL A 268 -19.94 17.91 -7.04
N ALA A 269 -20.00 18.82 -8.01
CA ALA A 269 -19.40 20.16 -7.88
C ALA A 269 -20.03 20.97 -6.74
N ARG A 270 -21.37 20.91 -6.58
CA ARG A 270 -22.08 21.54 -5.47
C ARG A 270 -21.65 20.93 -4.13
N MET A 271 -21.59 19.59 -4.03
CA MET A 271 -21.08 18.92 -2.84
C MET A 271 -19.67 19.38 -2.48
N GLY A 272 -18.80 19.54 -3.48
CA GLY A 272 -17.44 20.05 -3.27
C GLY A 272 -17.41 21.45 -2.67
N ARG A 273 -18.24 22.37 -3.17
CA ARG A 273 -18.34 23.74 -2.63
C ARG A 273 -18.89 23.73 -1.20
N GLU A 274 -19.96 22.99 -0.93
CA GLU A 274 -20.52 22.85 0.42
C GLU A 274 -19.48 22.33 1.43
N LEU A 275 -18.63 21.38 1.03
CA LEU A 275 -17.55 20.86 1.89
C LEU A 275 -16.43 21.89 2.12
N LEU A 276 -16.03 22.62 1.08
CA LEU A 276 -15.03 23.69 1.18
C LEU A 276 -15.49 24.83 2.09
N ASP A 277 -16.76 25.20 2.00
CA ASP A 277 -17.37 26.25 2.83
C ASP A 277 -17.52 25.80 4.30
N ALA A 278 -18.00 24.57 4.53
CA ALA A 278 -18.28 24.05 5.86
C ALA A 278 -17.01 23.65 6.64
N PHE A 279 -15.92 23.29 5.95
CA PHE A 279 -14.70 22.78 6.58
C PHE A 279 -13.46 23.60 6.20
N PRO A 280 -13.07 24.60 7.01
CA PRO A 280 -11.87 25.42 6.74
C PRO A 280 -10.56 24.63 6.64
N CYS A 281 -10.52 23.40 7.14
CA CYS A 281 -9.36 22.50 7.02
C CYS A 281 -9.26 21.83 5.63
N VAL A 282 -10.29 21.92 4.77
CA VAL A 282 -10.23 21.38 3.41
C VAL A 282 -9.54 22.38 2.49
N GLN A 283 -8.47 21.95 1.82
CA GLN A 283 -7.67 22.74 0.87
C GLN A 283 -8.26 22.68 -0.53
N ALA A 284 -8.67 21.49 -0.95
CA ALA A 284 -9.23 21.27 -2.28
C ALA A 284 -10.20 20.09 -2.32
N PHE A 285 -11.12 20.16 -3.28
CA PHE A 285 -12.03 19.06 -3.64
C PHE A 285 -11.80 18.69 -5.10
N VAL A 286 -11.58 17.39 -5.35
CA VAL A 286 -11.32 16.83 -6.68
C VAL A 286 -12.45 15.88 -7.07
N HIS A 287 -12.94 15.96 -8.28
CA HIS A 287 -13.83 14.99 -8.88
C HIS A 287 -13.12 14.27 -10.01
N GLU A 288 -13.03 12.96 -9.90
CA GLU A 288 -12.49 12.08 -10.93
C GLU A 288 -13.56 11.07 -11.38
N GLU A 289 -13.57 10.74 -12.65
CA GLU A 289 -14.43 9.70 -13.21
C GLU A 289 -13.60 8.47 -13.59
N ARG A 290 -14.21 7.29 -13.41
CA ARG A 290 -13.65 6.01 -13.80
C ARG A 290 -14.69 5.20 -14.59
N ALA A 291 -14.39 4.94 -15.87
CA ALA A 291 -15.24 4.18 -16.77
C ALA A 291 -15.03 2.66 -16.61
N THR A 292 -13.80 2.23 -16.31
CA THR A 292 -13.47 0.81 -16.17
C THR A 292 -14.32 0.15 -15.08
N PRO A 293 -15.01 -0.96 -15.38
CA PRO A 293 -15.91 -1.63 -14.45
C PRO A 293 -15.17 -2.54 -13.48
N ASP A 294 -14.35 -1.95 -12.65
CA ASP A 294 -13.56 -2.63 -11.61
C ASP A 294 -13.74 -1.99 -10.22
N ALA A 295 -12.98 -2.44 -9.24
CA ALA A 295 -12.99 -1.93 -7.88
C ALA A 295 -11.75 -1.10 -7.52
N LEU A 296 -11.05 -0.55 -8.51
CA LEU A 296 -9.91 0.33 -8.28
C LEU A 296 -10.36 1.74 -7.89
N VAL A 297 -9.62 2.34 -6.98
CA VAL A 297 -9.93 3.65 -6.40
C VAL A 297 -9.51 4.80 -7.31
N ALA A 298 -8.43 4.63 -8.09
CA ALA A 298 -7.92 5.69 -8.95
C ALA A 298 -8.90 6.07 -10.06
N GLY A 299 -9.17 7.36 -10.22
CA GLY A 299 -9.89 7.91 -11.37
C GLY A 299 -9.07 7.81 -12.65
N GLU A 300 -9.74 7.81 -13.79
CA GLU A 300 -9.12 7.81 -15.13
C GLU A 300 -9.09 9.22 -15.73
N THR A 301 -10.10 10.02 -15.40
CA THR A 301 -10.26 11.39 -15.90
C THR A 301 -10.57 12.33 -14.75
N ARG A 302 -9.79 13.38 -14.58
CA ARG A 302 -10.11 14.47 -13.66
C ARG A 302 -11.12 15.40 -14.32
N VAL A 303 -12.29 15.52 -13.71
CA VAL A 303 -13.41 16.33 -14.23
C VAL A 303 -13.39 17.73 -13.62
N LEU A 304 -13.01 17.82 -12.37
CA LEU A 304 -13.04 19.07 -11.62
C LEU A 304 -11.99 19.04 -10.50
N CYS A 305 -11.34 20.18 -10.29
CA CYS A 305 -10.55 20.46 -9.11
C CYS A 305 -10.94 21.86 -8.62
N LEU A 306 -11.46 21.95 -7.39
CA LEU A 306 -11.84 23.22 -6.76
C LEU A 306 -10.85 23.53 -5.64
N ASP A 307 -10.42 24.78 -5.57
CA ASP A 307 -9.67 25.30 -4.43
C ASP A 307 -10.58 25.66 -3.26
N ARG A 308 -10.00 26.21 -2.20
CA ARG A 308 -10.72 26.65 -1.01
C ARG A 308 -11.71 27.79 -1.26
N ARG A 309 -11.59 28.55 -2.35
CA ARG A 309 -12.54 29.60 -2.76
C ARG A 309 -13.65 29.06 -3.63
N GLY A 310 -13.62 27.73 -3.94
CA GLY A 310 -14.52 27.10 -4.89
C GLY A 310 -14.19 27.44 -6.35
N GLU A 311 -13.01 28.02 -6.60
CA GLU A 311 -12.50 28.32 -7.94
C GLU A 311 -11.84 27.08 -8.55
N ALA A 312 -11.89 26.98 -9.88
CA ALA A 312 -11.27 25.89 -10.60
C ALA A 312 -9.75 26.02 -10.56
N LEU A 313 -9.08 24.96 -10.12
CA LEU A 313 -7.62 24.82 -10.20
C LEU A 313 -7.22 24.09 -11.49
N PRO A 314 -6.05 24.40 -12.07
CA PRO A 314 -5.49 23.61 -13.16
C PRO A 314 -5.17 22.18 -12.72
N ASP A 315 -4.97 21.27 -13.69
CA ASP A 315 -4.72 19.85 -13.43
C ASP A 315 -3.52 19.57 -12.54
N ASP A 316 -2.54 20.46 -12.54
CA ASP A 316 -1.36 20.43 -11.68
C ASP A 316 -1.52 21.25 -10.39
N GLY A 317 -2.76 21.61 -10.03
CA GLY A 317 -3.15 22.50 -8.92
C GLY A 317 -2.39 22.24 -7.62
N ALA A 318 -2.43 23.22 -6.72
CA ALA A 318 -1.56 23.35 -5.54
C ALA A 318 -1.22 22.00 -4.89
N PRO A 319 0.02 21.51 -4.95
CA PRO A 319 0.39 20.25 -4.32
C PRO A 319 0.18 20.33 -2.81
N LEU A 320 -0.11 19.20 -2.18
CA LEU A 320 0.10 19.05 -0.75
C LEU A 320 1.57 18.70 -0.51
N TYR A 321 2.04 19.04 0.67
CA TYR A 321 3.38 18.68 1.11
C TYR A 321 3.30 17.73 2.28
N LEU A 322 4.18 16.72 2.30
CA LEU A 322 4.36 15.81 3.42
C LEU A 322 5.81 15.88 3.91
N PRO A 323 6.01 15.82 5.24
CA PRO A 323 7.36 15.80 5.79
C PRO A 323 8.00 14.43 5.59
N LEU A 324 9.29 14.42 5.26
CA LEU A 324 10.12 13.23 5.25
C LEU A 324 11.61 13.64 5.32
N GLY A 325 12.37 13.08 6.26
CA GLY A 325 13.80 13.36 6.41
C GLY A 325 14.11 14.84 6.61
N GLY A 326 13.30 15.54 7.39
CA GLY A 326 13.42 16.98 7.65
C GLY A 326 13.10 17.88 6.46
N ARG A 327 12.53 17.34 5.37
CA ARG A 327 12.19 18.08 4.14
C ARG A 327 10.70 17.96 3.80
N TRP A 328 10.18 18.99 3.14
CA TRP A 328 8.80 19.02 2.67
C TRP A 328 8.71 18.54 1.20
N PHE A 329 8.26 17.31 1.02
CA PHE A 329 8.02 16.73 -0.30
C PHE A 329 6.67 17.17 -0.86
N GLY A 330 6.68 17.80 -2.01
CA GLY A 330 5.47 18.04 -2.79
C GLY A 330 4.91 16.74 -3.33
N ILE A 331 3.62 16.52 -3.14
CA ILE A 331 2.91 15.31 -3.60
C ILE A 331 1.65 15.70 -4.36
N ASP A 332 1.28 14.92 -5.36
CA ASP A 332 -0.07 14.94 -5.93
C ASP A 332 -0.99 14.07 -5.05
N PRO A 333 -2.21 14.50 -4.76
CA PRO A 333 -3.14 13.72 -3.95
C PRO A 333 -3.45 12.32 -4.48
N ALA A 334 -3.41 12.14 -5.80
CA ALA A 334 -3.60 10.85 -6.45
C ALA A 334 -2.32 10.00 -6.49
N SER A 335 -1.12 10.63 -6.37
CA SER A 335 0.16 9.91 -6.43
C SER A 335 0.38 9.03 -5.20
N PHE A 336 1.20 8.00 -5.39
CA PHE A 336 1.67 7.20 -4.26
C PHE A 336 2.63 8.03 -3.39
N PHE A 337 2.45 7.97 -2.11
CA PHE A 337 3.38 8.37 -1.06
C PHE A 337 3.02 7.60 0.20
N GLN A 338 4.00 7.27 1.05
CA GLN A 338 3.78 6.46 2.24
C GLN A 338 2.68 7.06 3.14
N VAL A 339 1.72 6.21 3.53
CA VAL A 339 0.50 6.67 4.23
C VAL A 339 0.68 6.84 5.74
N ASN A 340 1.80 6.39 6.28
CA ASN A 340 2.21 6.55 7.67
C ASN A 340 3.48 7.38 7.71
N SER A 341 3.34 8.70 7.88
CA SER A 341 4.45 9.65 7.79
C SER A 341 5.56 9.34 8.80
N ARG A 342 5.20 9.02 10.06
CA ARG A 342 6.18 8.74 11.12
C ARG A 342 6.96 7.45 10.87
N ALA A 343 6.30 6.40 10.38
CA ALA A 343 6.99 5.15 10.04
C ALA A 343 7.76 5.27 8.71
N ALA A 344 7.32 6.13 7.79
CA ALA A 344 8.05 6.44 6.56
C ALA A 344 9.40 7.14 6.85
N GLU A 345 9.48 7.97 7.91
CA GLU A 345 10.74 8.53 8.41
C GLU A 345 11.73 7.42 8.77
N LEU A 346 11.29 6.40 9.52
CA LEU A 346 12.14 5.27 9.90
C LEU A 346 12.56 4.44 8.68
N LEU A 347 11.64 4.22 7.74
CA LEU A 347 11.93 3.50 6.50
C LEU A 347 13.00 4.23 5.68
N ALA A 348 12.79 5.51 5.45
CA ALA A 348 13.69 6.35 4.67
C ALA A 348 15.07 6.48 5.35
N ALA A 349 15.11 6.73 6.66
CA ALA A 349 16.35 6.79 7.42
C ALA A 349 17.10 5.46 7.34
N THR A 350 16.42 4.31 7.55
CA THR A 350 17.04 2.98 7.44
C THR A 350 17.63 2.74 6.04
N ALA A 351 16.89 3.12 4.98
CA ALA A 351 17.36 2.94 3.62
C ALA A 351 18.58 3.84 3.31
N VAL A 352 18.53 5.10 3.71
CA VAL A 352 19.64 6.05 3.51
C VAL A 352 20.87 5.66 4.32
N ASP A 353 20.71 5.27 5.59
CA ASP A 353 21.81 4.81 6.45
C ASP A 353 22.52 3.59 5.85
N LEU A 354 21.76 2.61 5.36
CA LEU A 354 22.33 1.43 4.70
C LEU A 354 23.00 1.78 3.36
N LEU A 355 22.43 2.71 2.60
CA LEU A 355 22.99 3.17 1.33
C LEU A 355 24.32 3.89 1.53
N LEU A 356 24.42 4.68 2.60
CA LEU A 356 25.57 5.52 2.92
C LEU A 356 26.55 4.89 3.93
N SER A 357 26.28 3.67 4.41
CA SER A 357 27.18 2.97 5.34
C SER A 357 28.59 2.93 4.78
N PRO A 358 29.62 3.29 5.57
CA PRO A 358 31.00 3.37 5.10
C PRO A 358 31.51 2.06 4.49
N GLN A 359 32.22 2.14 3.39
CA GLN A 359 32.98 1.05 2.77
C GLN A 359 34.44 1.44 2.69
N ALA A 360 35.33 0.51 3.02
CA ALA A 360 36.77 0.78 2.93
C ALA A 360 37.18 1.07 1.49
N GLY A 361 37.75 2.26 1.26
CA GLY A 361 38.30 2.66 -0.03
C GLY A 361 37.28 3.07 -1.12
N VAL A 362 35.96 3.15 -0.79
CA VAL A 362 34.92 3.54 -1.74
C VAL A 362 34.26 4.84 -1.32
N THR A 363 34.33 5.84 -2.19
CA THR A 363 33.50 7.06 -2.09
C THR A 363 32.48 7.01 -3.23
N PRO A 364 31.20 6.74 -2.95
CA PRO A 364 30.20 6.60 -4.01
C PRO A 364 29.94 7.96 -4.67
N ARG A 365 29.84 7.97 -5.99
CA ARG A 365 29.63 9.18 -6.80
C ARG A 365 28.28 9.17 -7.52
N ARG A 366 27.77 8.00 -7.90
CA ARG A 366 26.58 7.86 -8.74
C ARG A 366 25.56 6.92 -8.12
N LEU A 367 24.32 7.38 -8.06
CA LEU A 367 23.18 6.64 -7.52
C LEU A 367 22.13 6.39 -8.61
N LEU A 368 21.72 5.13 -8.75
CA LEU A 368 20.47 4.76 -9.44
C LEU A 368 19.35 4.67 -8.41
N ASP A 369 18.25 5.41 -8.62
CA ASP A 369 17.01 5.33 -7.82
C ASP A 369 15.90 4.74 -8.70
N VAL A 370 15.72 3.41 -8.63
CA VAL A 370 14.79 2.67 -9.49
C VAL A 370 13.45 2.50 -8.79
N TYR A 371 12.36 2.83 -9.48
CA TYR A 371 11.00 3.00 -8.94
C TYR A 371 10.93 4.18 -7.97
N CYS A 372 11.54 5.29 -8.32
CA CYS A 372 11.79 6.42 -7.43
C CYS A 372 10.53 7.17 -6.97
N GLY A 373 9.36 6.95 -7.59
CA GLY A 373 8.13 7.68 -7.27
C GLY A 373 8.32 9.20 -7.35
N ALA A 374 7.98 9.92 -6.30
CA ALA A 374 8.23 11.36 -6.15
C ALA A 374 9.69 11.69 -5.75
N GLY A 375 10.60 10.73 -5.85
CA GLY A 375 12.04 10.85 -5.59
C GLY A 375 12.42 10.72 -4.11
N ALA A 376 11.53 10.23 -3.24
CA ALA A 376 11.71 10.44 -1.80
C ALA A 376 13.01 9.85 -1.22
N PRO A 377 13.30 8.54 -1.19
CA PRO A 377 14.53 8.08 -0.55
C PRO A 377 15.80 8.53 -1.28
N GLY A 378 15.80 8.55 -2.62
CA GLY A 378 16.95 8.99 -3.41
C GLY A 378 17.31 10.45 -3.18
N LEU A 379 16.32 11.35 -3.08
CA LEU A 379 16.56 12.77 -2.78
C LEU A 379 17.07 13.01 -1.36
N LEU A 380 16.73 12.15 -0.39
CA LEU A 380 17.31 12.27 0.96
C LEU A 380 18.79 11.91 0.96
N ALA A 381 19.23 11.01 0.09
CA ALA A 381 20.62 10.64 -0.06
C ALA A 381 21.40 11.55 -1.05
N ALA A 382 20.72 12.32 -1.90
CA ALA A 382 21.28 13.00 -3.06
C ALA A 382 22.49 13.91 -2.77
N GLY A 383 22.53 14.54 -1.59
CA GLY A 383 23.65 15.38 -1.18
C GLY A 383 25.00 14.65 -1.02
N HIS A 384 25.00 13.32 -1.05
CA HIS A 384 26.19 12.48 -0.94
C HIS A 384 26.68 11.95 -2.30
N PHE A 385 26.00 12.28 -3.39
CA PHE A 385 26.33 11.82 -4.74
C PHE A 385 26.55 12.99 -5.69
N GLU A 386 27.38 12.77 -6.71
CA GLU A 386 27.62 13.75 -7.78
C GLU A 386 26.56 13.68 -8.87
N GLU A 387 25.96 12.51 -9.04
CA GLU A 387 24.90 12.22 -10.02
C GLU A 387 23.87 11.28 -9.43
N VAL A 388 22.58 11.61 -9.58
CA VAL A 388 21.45 10.75 -9.24
C VAL A 388 20.56 10.61 -10.46
N LEU A 389 20.28 9.35 -10.85
CA LEU A 389 19.33 9.04 -11.91
C LEU A 389 18.14 8.29 -11.32
N GLY A 390 16.97 8.94 -11.28
CA GLY A 390 15.70 8.34 -10.89
C GLY A 390 14.96 7.75 -12.10
N MET A 391 14.35 6.58 -11.92
CA MET A 391 13.51 5.91 -12.92
C MET A 391 12.15 5.59 -12.34
N GLU A 392 11.09 6.01 -13.04
CA GLU A 392 9.71 5.80 -12.59
C GLU A 392 8.78 5.61 -13.80
N TYR A 393 7.79 4.73 -13.66
CA TYR A 393 6.82 4.46 -14.72
C TYR A 393 5.81 5.60 -14.88
N ASP A 394 5.31 6.15 -13.75
CA ASP A 394 4.33 7.23 -13.74
C ASP A 394 4.99 8.58 -14.05
N ARG A 395 4.69 9.12 -15.22
CA ARG A 395 5.18 10.43 -15.65
C ARG A 395 4.82 11.58 -14.69
N ARG A 396 3.69 11.48 -13.99
CA ARG A 396 3.30 12.50 -12.99
C ARG A 396 4.20 12.45 -11.76
N ALA A 397 4.56 11.25 -11.32
CA ALA A 397 5.51 11.06 -10.22
C ALA A 397 6.91 11.58 -10.61
N VAL A 398 7.36 11.35 -11.85
CA VAL A 398 8.62 11.93 -12.38
C VAL A 398 8.62 13.45 -12.30
N LEU A 399 7.54 14.11 -12.73
CA LEU A 399 7.42 15.58 -12.65
C LEU A 399 7.45 16.07 -11.20
N LEU A 400 6.90 15.30 -10.26
CA LEU A 400 6.98 15.61 -8.82
C LEU A 400 8.41 15.44 -8.30
N ALA A 401 9.11 14.37 -8.69
CA ALA A 401 10.50 14.15 -8.31
C ALA A 401 11.41 15.29 -8.79
N GLU A 402 11.24 15.74 -10.03
CA GLU A 402 11.97 16.90 -10.58
C GLU A 402 11.66 18.20 -9.82
N ARG A 403 10.38 18.44 -9.46
CA ARG A 403 9.98 19.61 -8.65
C ARG A 403 10.59 19.56 -7.26
N ASN A 404 10.57 18.38 -6.61
CA ASN A 404 11.18 18.16 -5.31
C ASN A 404 12.70 18.35 -5.36
N ALA A 405 13.38 17.83 -6.39
CA ALA A 405 14.82 18.02 -6.58
C ALA A 405 15.18 19.52 -6.72
N ARG A 406 14.43 20.26 -7.55
CA ARG A 406 14.60 21.72 -7.68
C ARG A 406 14.34 22.45 -6.36
N ARG A 407 13.28 22.08 -5.64
CA ARG A 407 12.95 22.66 -4.32
C ARG A 407 14.08 22.47 -3.31
N PHE A 408 14.79 21.35 -3.37
CA PHE A 408 15.89 21.02 -2.46
C PHE A 408 17.27 21.52 -2.96
N GLY A 409 17.32 22.13 -4.13
CA GLY A 409 18.58 22.64 -4.73
C GLY A 409 19.45 21.55 -5.36
N PHE A 410 18.92 20.38 -5.68
CA PHE A 410 19.67 19.26 -6.26
C PHE A 410 19.60 19.25 -7.79
N GLY A 411 20.39 20.14 -8.42
CA GLY A 411 20.47 20.25 -9.89
C GLY A 411 21.15 19.06 -10.60
N HIS A 412 21.83 18.20 -9.86
CA HIS A 412 22.52 16.99 -10.34
C HIS A 412 21.63 15.75 -10.36
N CYS A 413 20.38 15.86 -9.90
CA CYS A 413 19.37 14.79 -9.97
C CYS A 413 18.62 14.88 -11.30
N ARG A 414 18.53 13.76 -12.01
CA ARG A 414 17.78 13.59 -13.25
C ARG A 414 16.76 12.48 -13.10
N TYR A 415 15.67 12.56 -13.84
CA TYR A 415 14.59 11.58 -13.77
C TYR A 415 14.12 11.16 -15.16
N GLU A 416 13.86 9.87 -15.35
CA GLU A 416 13.38 9.29 -16.59
C GLU A 416 12.07 8.56 -16.37
N ALA A 417 11.05 8.89 -17.20
CA ALA A 417 9.75 8.23 -17.17
C ALA A 417 9.74 7.02 -18.11
N GLY A 418 9.44 5.85 -17.59
CA GLY A 418 9.33 4.63 -18.39
C GLY A 418 9.36 3.35 -17.60
N ASP A 419 9.21 2.25 -18.31
CA ASP A 419 9.34 0.92 -17.74
C ASP A 419 10.77 0.64 -17.29
N ALA A 420 10.95 0.19 -16.03
CA ALA A 420 12.26 -0.01 -15.42
C ALA A 420 13.13 -1.02 -16.19
N ALA A 421 12.55 -2.12 -16.71
CA ALA A 421 13.30 -3.10 -17.48
C ALA A 421 13.85 -2.49 -18.77
N ARG A 422 13.03 -1.69 -19.45
CA ARG A 422 13.47 -0.97 -20.66
C ARG A 422 14.58 0.03 -20.38
N LEU A 423 14.40 0.87 -19.35
CA LEU A 423 15.35 1.92 -18.99
C LEU A 423 16.69 1.34 -18.53
N LEU A 424 16.67 0.35 -17.64
CA LEU A 424 17.87 -0.34 -17.16
C LEU A 424 18.59 -1.08 -18.28
N THR A 425 17.88 -1.77 -19.19
CA THR A 425 18.48 -2.43 -20.35
C THR A 425 19.17 -1.42 -21.28
N ALA A 426 18.53 -0.26 -21.52
CA ALA A 426 19.15 0.80 -22.32
C ALA A 426 20.39 1.37 -21.62
N LEU A 427 20.33 1.55 -20.32
CA LEU A 427 21.43 2.05 -19.50
C LEU A 427 22.61 1.06 -19.48
N ALA A 428 22.33 -0.25 -19.34
CA ALA A 428 23.32 -1.32 -19.37
C ALA A 428 24.06 -1.44 -20.73
N ARG A 429 23.37 -1.12 -21.82
CA ARG A 429 24.01 -1.05 -23.16
C ARG A 429 24.92 0.18 -23.32
N LYS A 430 24.59 1.26 -22.63
CA LYS A 430 25.32 2.55 -22.72
C LYS A 430 26.53 2.58 -21.80
N HIS A 431 26.41 1.95 -20.63
CA HIS A 431 27.42 1.99 -19.58
C HIS A 431 27.83 0.56 -19.20
N GLY A 432 29.10 0.35 -18.99
CA GLY A 432 29.64 -0.93 -18.53
C GLY A 432 29.40 -1.15 -17.01
N PRO A 433 29.79 -2.33 -16.50
CA PRO A 433 29.75 -2.65 -15.07
C PRO A 433 30.51 -1.63 -14.23
N GLY A 434 29.98 -1.30 -13.04
CA GLY A 434 30.61 -0.38 -12.09
C GLY A 434 30.56 1.10 -12.47
N HIS A 435 29.80 1.48 -13.51
CA HIS A 435 29.56 2.90 -13.80
C HIS A 435 28.69 3.56 -12.71
N TRP A 436 27.74 2.83 -12.20
CA TRP A 436 26.87 3.24 -11.07
C TRP A 436 27.40 2.59 -9.80
N ASP A 437 27.69 3.40 -8.78
CA ASP A 437 28.28 2.90 -7.55
C ASP A 437 27.23 2.24 -6.66
N HIS A 438 26.10 2.91 -6.47
CA HIS A 438 25.00 2.41 -5.64
C HIS A 438 23.68 2.39 -6.40
N ALA A 439 22.78 1.49 -5.99
CA ALA A 439 21.39 1.48 -6.44
C ALA A 439 20.42 1.36 -5.27
N LEU A 440 19.32 2.09 -5.36
CA LEU A 440 18.18 2.04 -4.48
C LEU A 440 16.97 1.53 -5.26
N LEU A 441 16.25 0.56 -4.71
CA LEU A 441 15.11 -0.09 -5.34
C LEU A 441 13.90 0.00 -4.40
N ASP A 442 12.76 0.52 -4.88
CA ASP A 442 11.47 0.48 -4.15
C ASP A 442 10.35 -0.02 -5.09
N PRO A 443 10.42 -1.29 -5.53
CA PRO A 443 9.50 -1.83 -6.52
C PRO A 443 8.08 -2.02 -5.97
N PRO A 444 7.05 -2.12 -6.85
CA PRO A 444 5.70 -2.44 -6.46
C PRO A 444 5.61 -3.85 -5.86
N ARG A 445 4.42 -4.23 -5.35
CA ARG A 445 4.16 -5.54 -4.71
C ARG A 445 4.58 -6.77 -5.51
N GLY A 446 4.70 -6.65 -6.82
CA GLY A 446 5.18 -7.70 -7.72
C GLY A 446 6.69 -7.97 -7.64
N GLY A 447 7.44 -7.11 -6.96
CA GLY A 447 8.91 -7.13 -6.95
C GLY A 447 9.50 -6.57 -8.25
N VAL A 448 10.80 -6.77 -8.44
CA VAL A 448 11.51 -6.37 -9.66
C VAL A 448 11.20 -7.36 -10.79
N ALA A 449 10.95 -6.85 -11.99
CA ALA A 449 10.81 -7.72 -13.17
C ALA A 449 12.15 -8.42 -13.46
N PRO A 450 12.13 -9.71 -13.86
CA PRO A 450 13.37 -10.46 -14.09
C PRO A 450 14.35 -9.74 -15.04
N GLU A 451 13.85 -9.18 -16.12
CA GLU A 451 14.66 -8.48 -17.12
C GLU A 451 15.28 -7.18 -16.55
N ALA A 452 14.57 -6.49 -15.63
CA ALA A 452 15.10 -5.33 -14.93
C ALA A 452 16.20 -5.72 -13.95
N LEU A 453 16.02 -6.84 -13.25
CA LEU A 453 17.02 -7.36 -12.31
C LEU A 453 18.27 -7.84 -13.03
N GLU A 454 18.14 -8.55 -14.16
CA GLU A 454 19.27 -8.95 -15.02
C GLU A 454 20.06 -7.75 -15.52
N ALA A 455 19.38 -6.70 -16.00
CA ALA A 455 20.03 -5.48 -16.45
C ALA A 455 20.76 -4.74 -15.30
N LEU A 456 20.18 -4.74 -14.10
CA LEU A 456 20.80 -4.17 -12.91
C LEU A 456 22.05 -4.97 -12.49
N LEU A 457 21.99 -6.31 -12.52
CA LEU A 457 23.14 -7.18 -12.26
C LEU A 457 24.27 -6.94 -13.28
N HIS A 458 23.93 -6.69 -14.54
CA HIS A 458 24.92 -6.33 -15.55
C HIS A 458 25.60 -4.97 -15.29
N LEU A 459 24.85 -3.97 -14.80
CA LEU A 459 25.40 -2.67 -14.37
C LEU A 459 26.32 -2.82 -13.14
N ALA A 460 26.12 -3.87 -12.36
CA ALA A 460 26.93 -4.30 -11.25
C ALA A 460 27.28 -3.17 -10.25
N PRO A 461 26.28 -2.44 -9.70
CA PRO A 461 26.54 -1.47 -8.67
C PRO A 461 27.18 -2.14 -7.45
N GLU A 462 28.09 -1.45 -6.79
CA GLU A 462 28.82 -1.99 -5.65
C GLU A 462 27.90 -2.31 -4.47
N ARG A 463 26.85 -1.48 -4.29
CA ARG A 463 25.84 -1.66 -3.24
C ARG A 463 24.43 -1.52 -3.78
N LEU A 464 23.55 -2.40 -3.32
CA LEU A 464 22.11 -2.33 -3.58
C LEU A 464 21.35 -2.19 -2.24
N VAL A 465 20.47 -1.22 -2.14
CA VAL A 465 19.46 -1.14 -1.07
C VAL A 465 18.10 -1.41 -1.68
N TYR A 466 17.41 -2.42 -1.15
CA TYR A 466 16.12 -2.86 -1.67
C TYR A 466 15.05 -2.66 -0.59
N ILE A 467 14.09 -1.80 -0.85
CA ILE A 467 12.87 -1.59 -0.05
C ILE A 467 11.79 -2.53 -0.61
N SER A 468 11.09 -3.26 0.25
CA SER A 468 10.07 -4.22 -0.20
C SER A 468 8.86 -4.24 0.72
N CYS A 469 7.67 -4.11 0.13
CA CYS A 469 6.39 -4.29 0.81
C CYS A 469 5.85 -5.73 0.77
N ASN A 470 6.62 -6.69 0.20
CA ASN A 470 6.20 -8.08 0.06
C ASN A 470 7.38 -9.03 0.27
N PRO A 471 7.47 -9.72 1.42
CA PRO A 471 8.56 -10.64 1.72
C PRO A 471 8.74 -11.77 0.69
N ALA A 472 7.65 -12.23 0.06
CA ALA A 472 7.73 -13.34 -0.91
C ALA A 472 8.42 -12.92 -2.21
N THR A 473 8.14 -11.70 -2.71
CA THR A 473 8.80 -11.17 -3.91
C THR A 473 10.24 -10.74 -3.62
N LEU A 474 10.50 -10.15 -2.46
CA LEU A 474 11.88 -9.91 -1.99
C LEU A 474 12.68 -11.21 -1.98
N ALA A 475 12.12 -12.28 -1.41
CA ALA A 475 12.82 -13.57 -1.32
C ALA A 475 13.07 -14.22 -2.71
N ARG A 476 12.12 -14.04 -3.65
CA ARG A 476 12.32 -14.47 -5.06
C ARG A 476 13.48 -13.71 -5.69
N ASP A 477 13.49 -12.38 -5.54
CA ASP A 477 14.51 -11.54 -6.16
C ASP A 477 15.87 -11.73 -5.48
N ALA A 478 15.87 -11.95 -4.17
CA ALA A 478 17.06 -12.29 -3.38
C ALA A 478 17.80 -13.53 -3.89
N ARG A 479 17.06 -14.52 -4.42
CA ARG A 479 17.66 -15.72 -5.02
C ARG A 479 18.52 -15.37 -6.24
N MET A 480 18.11 -14.39 -7.05
CA MET A 480 18.91 -13.93 -8.20
C MET A 480 20.08 -13.05 -7.71
N LEU A 481 19.82 -12.13 -6.77
CA LEU A 481 20.85 -11.26 -6.21
C LEU A 481 21.98 -12.06 -5.56
N SER A 482 21.68 -13.14 -4.84
CA SER A 482 22.67 -13.91 -4.09
C SER A 482 23.75 -14.63 -4.93
N ALA A 483 23.61 -14.65 -6.26
CA ALA A 483 24.67 -15.12 -7.16
C ALA A 483 25.89 -14.19 -7.13
N ASP A 484 25.65 -12.85 -7.19
CA ASP A 484 26.70 -11.85 -7.34
C ASP A 484 26.84 -10.95 -6.09
N TYR A 485 25.86 -10.99 -5.18
CA TYR A 485 25.80 -10.12 -4.00
C TYR A 485 25.67 -10.94 -2.71
N GLU A 486 26.25 -10.40 -1.65
CA GLU A 486 26.05 -10.85 -0.28
C GLU A 486 24.97 -10.02 0.39
N LEU A 487 24.06 -10.68 1.10
CA LEU A 487 23.07 -10.02 1.94
C LEU A 487 23.74 -9.56 3.25
N VAL A 488 23.90 -8.25 3.42
CA VAL A 488 24.58 -7.64 4.57
C VAL A 488 23.63 -7.44 5.75
N GLN A 489 22.41 -7.00 5.46
CA GLN A 489 21.41 -6.74 6.50
C GLN A 489 20.00 -6.76 5.91
N VAL A 490 19.03 -7.23 6.70
CA VAL A 490 17.60 -7.04 6.46
C VAL A 490 16.96 -6.47 7.73
N THR A 491 16.20 -5.39 7.57
CA THR A 491 15.45 -4.76 8.65
C THR A 491 13.98 -4.72 8.29
N PRO A 492 13.11 -5.52 8.95
CA PRO A 492 11.66 -5.40 8.82
C PRO A 492 11.16 -4.11 9.51
N LEU A 493 10.12 -3.47 8.96
CA LEU A 493 9.51 -2.26 9.52
C LEU A 493 7.98 -2.37 9.51
N ASP A 494 7.35 -1.84 10.53
CA ASP A 494 5.90 -1.77 10.62
C ASP A 494 5.35 -0.40 10.19
N LEU A 495 5.01 -0.25 8.91
CA LEU A 495 4.31 0.92 8.41
C LEU A 495 2.78 0.81 8.58
N PHE A 496 2.29 -0.41 8.83
CA PHE A 496 0.85 -0.72 8.88
C PHE A 496 0.50 -1.48 10.16
N PRO A 497 0.55 -0.82 11.34
CA PRO A 497 0.11 -1.40 12.60
C PRO A 497 -1.24 -2.10 12.47
N HIS A 498 -1.43 -3.17 13.24
CA HIS A 498 -2.66 -3.98 13.30
C HIS A 498 -2.98 -4.78 12.03
N SER A 499 -2.05 -4.82 11.07
CA SER A 499 -2.17 -5.60 9.83
C SER A 499 -0.97 -6.52 9.60
N PRO A 500 -1.09 -7.55 8.73
CA PRO A 500 0.03 -8.44 8.40
C PRO A 500 1.08 -7.80 7.48
N HIS A 501 0.78 -6.62 6.93
CA HIS A 501 1.70 -5.94 6.02
C HIS A 501 3.00 -5.58 6.75
N VAL A 502 4.11 -5.89 6.12
CA VAL A 502 5.46 -5.57 6.59
C VAL A 502 6.25 -4.99 5.43
N GLU A 503 6.93 -3.90 5.72
CA GLU A 503 7.99 -3.38 4.86
C GLU A 503 9.32 -3.96 5.32
N SER A 504 10.27 -4.07 4.41
CA SER A 504 11.63 -4.47 4.77
C SER A 504 12.65 -3.70 3.93
N VAL A 505 13.73 -3.30 4.55
CA VAL A 505 14.89 -2.71 3.87
C VAL A 505 16.02 -3.70 3.94
N SER A 506 16.54 -4.12 2.80
CA SER A 506 17.69 -5.02 2.70
C SER A 506 18.86 -4.34 2.00
N CYS A 507 20.07 -4.60 2.50
CA CYS A 507 21.33 -4.13 1.94
C CYS A 507 22.11 -5.30 1.38
N TRP A 508 22.56 -5.14 0.16
CA TRP A 508 23.31 -6.12 -0.61
C TRP A 508 24.64 -5.54 -1.04
N GLN A 509 25.73 -6.23 -0.79
CA GLN A 509 27.07 -5.87 -1.17
C GLN A 509 27.55 -6.78 -2.28
N ARG A 510 28.10 -6.22 -3.35
CA ARG A 510 28.69 -6.99 -4.44
C ARG A 510 29.84 -7.85 -3.92
N ARG A 511 29.88 -9.11 -4.33
CA ARG A 511 31.00 -9.99 -4.03
C ARG A 511 32.23 -9.58 -4.83
N ALA A 512 33.42 -9.71 -4.22
CA ALA A 512 34.71 -9.40 -4.85
C ALA A 512 34.99 -10.35 -6.02
#